data_eac27b408e8a481026aae61cdaf6f362
#
_entry.id   eac27b408e8a481026aae61cdaf6f362
#
_cell.length_a   1.000
_cell.length_b   1.000
_cell.length_c   1.000
_cell.angle_alpha   90.00
_cell.angle_beta   90.00
_cell.angle_gamma   90.00
#
_symmetry.space_group_name_H-M   'P 1'
#
loop_
_entity.id
_entity.type
_entity.pdbx_description
1 polymer ?
#
loop_
_entity_poly.entity_id
_entity_poly.type
_entity_poly.pdbx_seq_one_letter_code
_entity_poly.pdbx_strand_id
1 'polypeptide(L)'
;VYKRQGLADRFIPVHAAFDDFAQVLDDQGIDQVNAVFMDLGLSSLQIDETERGFSYSHDAPLDMRMDVTQPLTAEQVLADYSFADLARIFRTYGEERFSKQIARAIVRRREIEPLTTSGQLNRLVDEVVPQAHRPAGNPAKRVFQALRIEVNGELDKLAGTLPQIANHLAVGGRLVVESYHSLEDKTVKTFMNQGLKADVPALSLLHIS
;
A
#
# COMPACT_ATOMS: atom_id res chain seq x y z
N VAL A 1 14.98 -18.93 2.53
CA VAL A 1 14.93 -19.61 1.21
C VAL A 1 16.20 -19.35 0.43
N TYR A 2 16.67 -18.12 0.33
CA TYR A 2 17.84 -17.74 -0.49
C TYR A 2 19.20 -18.27 0.05
N LYS A 3 19.35 -18.50 1.37
CA LYS A 3 20.56 -19.09 1.97
C LYS A 3 20.90 -20.50 1.45
N ARG A 4 19.94 -21.19 0.81
CA ARG A 4 20.13 -22.57 0.30
C ARG A 4 20.66 -22.63 -1.13
N GLN A 5 20.80 -21.50 -1.84
CA GLN A 5 21.13 -21.47 -3.27
C GLN A 5 22.61 -21.19 -3.59
N GLY A 6 23.52 -21.29 -2.61
CA GLY A 6 24.96 -21.01 -2.84
C GLY A 6 25.30 -19.54 -3.12
N LEU A 7 24.38 -18.63 -2.81
CA LEU A 7 24.53 -17.17 -3.02
C LEU A 7 24.76 -16.42 -1.70
N ALA A 8 25.00 -17.14 -0.58
CA ALA A 8 25.05 -16.53 0.76
C ALA A 8 26.08 -15.38 0.86
N ASP A 9 27.20 -15.50 0.16
CA ASP A 9 28.28 -14.50 0.17
C ASP A 9 28.00 -13.29 -0.75
N ARG A 10 26.89 -13.35 -1.53
CA ARG A 10 26.51 -12.34 -2.53
C ARG A 10 25.16 -11.67 -2.19
N PHE A 11 24.58 -12.01 -1.06
CA PHE A 11 23.27 -11.55 -0.64
C PHE A 11 23.34 -10.90 0.75
N ILE A 12 22.97 -9.63 0.82
CA ILE A 12 22.93 -8.84 2.05
C ILE A 12 21.46 -8.60 2.40
N PRO A 13 20.88 -9.36 3.36
CA PRO A 13 19.52 -9.12 3.81
C PRO A 13 19.48 -7.91 4.74
N VAL A 14 18.64 -6.92 4.43
CA VAL A 14 18.39 -5.76 5.28
C VAL A 14 16.91 -5.73 5.64
N HIS A 15 16.60 -5.60 6.93
CA HIS A 15 15.23 -5.42 7.41
C HIS A 15 14.92 -3.92 7.51
N ALA A 16 14.34 -3.36 6.46
CA ALA A 16 13.99 -1.95 6.35
C ALA A 16 12.72 -1.78 5.52
N ALA A 17 12.07 -0.64 5.65
CA ALA A 17 11.01 -0.26 4.73
C ALA A 17 11.62 0.20 3.39
N PHE A 18 10.87 0.09 2.29
CA PHE A 18 11.43 0.44 0.97
C PHE A 18 11.71 1.95 0.81
N ASP A 19 11.08 2.79 1.60
CA ASP A 19 11.34 4.24 1.66
C ASP A 19 12.67 4.60 2.34
N ASP A 20 13.29 3.65 3.04
CA ASP A 20 14.66 3.77 3.55
C ASP A 20 15.74 3.40 2.50
N PHE A 21 15.36 3.22 1.24
CA PHE A 21 16.23 2.72 0.15
C PHE A 21 17.58 3.42 0.08
N ALA A 22 17.59 4.76 0.05
CA ALA A 22 18.84 5.52 -0.03
C ALA A 22 19.72 5.29 1.21
N GLN A 23 19.15 5.33 2.41
CA GLN A 23 19.87 5.09 3.65
C GLN A 23 20.48 3.69 3.70
N VAL A 24 19.73 2.67 3.24
CA VAL A 24 20.24 1.29 3.16
C VAL A 24 21.46 1.20 2.24
N LEU A 25 21.46 1.88 1.11
CA LEU A 25 22.62 1.91 0.21
C LEU A 25 23.82 2.63 0.83
N ASP A 26 23.58 3.78 1.46
CA ASP A 26 24.62 4.57 2.14
C ASP A 26 25.28 3.75 3.25
N ASP A 27 24.51 3.06 4.08
CA ASP A 27 25.00 2.20 5.17
C ASP A 27 25.86 1.02 4.65
N GLN A 28 25.62 0.58 3.41
CA GLN A 28 26.41 -0.45 2.74
C GLN A 28 27.57 0.10 1.90
N GLY A 29 27.74 1.43 1.84
CA GLY A 29 28.76 2.08 1.02
C GLY A 29 28.56 1.90 -0.49
N ILE A 30 27.28 1.81 -0.92
CA ILE A 30 26.89 1.60 -2.31
C ILE A 30 26.36 2.90 -2.90
N ASP A 31 27.13 3.56 -3.76
CA ASP A 31 26.71 4.80 -4.42
C ASP A 31 25.68 4.58 -5.51
N GLN A 32 25.81 3.49 -6.29
CA GLN A 32 24.94 3.20 -7.42
C GLN A 32 24.64 1.72 -7.56
N VAL A 33 23.47 1.41 -8.11
CA VAL A 33 23.00 0.05 -8.41
C VAL A 33 22.67 -0.10 -9.89
N ASN A 34 22.86 -1.29 -10.44
CA ASN A 34 22.58 -1.59 -11.85
C ASN A 34 21.11 -1.93 -12.09
N ALA A 35 20.40 -2.40 -11.07
CA ALA A 35 18.99 -2.72 -11.17
C ALA A 35 18.30 -2.60 -9.82
N VAL A 36 17.04 -2.20 -9.85
CA VAL A 36 16.11 -2.24 -8.71
C VAL A 36 14.86 -2.98 -9.14
N PHE A 37 14.42 -3.92 -8.32
CA PHE A 37 13.12 -4.59 -8.45
C PHE A 37 12.29 -4.27 -7.22
N MET A 38 11.10 -3.70 -7.43
CA MET A 38 10.12 -3.44 -6.38
C MET A 38 8.92 -4.36 -6.59
N ASP A 39 8.65 -5.21 -5.60
CA ASP A 39 7.45 -6.03 -5.49
C ASP A 39 6.55 -5.37 -4.44
N LEU A 40 5.56 -4.58 -4.91
CA LEU A 40 4.70 -3.79 -4.03
C LEU A 40 3.58 -4.63 -3.41
N GLY A 41 2.92 -4.07 -2.42
CA GLY A 41 1.78 -4.70 -1.75
C GLY A 41 2.16 -5.54 -0.53
N LEU A 42 1.34 -6.55 -0.22
CA LEU A 42 1.48 -7.40 0.96
C LEU A 42 2.25 -8.67 0.66
N SER A 43 3.15 -9.04 1.55
CA SER A 43 3.76 -10.37 1.51
C SER A 43 2.75 -11.45 1.94
N SER A 44 2.96 -12.69 1.44
CA SER A 44 2.14 -13.84 1.86
C SER A 44 2.11 -13.99 3.39
N LEU A 45 3.23 -13.74 4.07
CA LEU A 45 3.32 -13.81 5.53
C LEU A 45 2.35 -12.83 6.21
N GLN A 46 2.25 -11.59 5.72
CA GLN A 46 1.34 -10.59 6.28
C GLN A 46 -0.14 -10.94 6.07
N ILE A 47 -0.45 -11.65 4.98
CA ILE A 47 -1.81 -12.12 4.69
C ILE A 47 -2.15 -13.33 5.58
N ASP A 48 -1.18 -14.23 5.79
CA ASP A 48 -1.34 -15.47 6.57
C ASP A 48 -1.44 -15.19 8.08
N GLU A 49 -0.85 -14.11 8.57
CA GLU A 49 -1.01 -13.62 9.95
C GLU A 49 -2.37 -12.95 10.13
N THR A 50 -3.42 -13.76 10.31
CA THR A 50 -4.82 -13.30 10.38
C THR A 50 -5.07 -12.22 11.43
N GLU A 51 -4.35 -12.25 12.57
CA GLU A 51 -4.46 -11.27 13.65
C GLU A 51 -4.06 -9.84 13.25
N ARG A 52 -3.37 -9.66 12.13
CA ARG A 52 -2.97 -8.35 11.61
C ARG A 52 -4.06 -7.60 10.86
N GLY A 53 -5.21 -8.24 10.61
CA GLY A 53 -6.39 -7.60 10.04
C GLY A 53 -6.30 -7.20 8.56
N PHE A 54 -5.34 -7.70 7.81
CA PHE A 54 -5.24 -7.44 6.36
C PHE A 54 -6.29 -8.20 5.55
N SER A 55 -6.80 -9.30 6.09
CA SER A 55 -7.79 -10.15 5.42
C SER A 55 -9.21 -9.77 5.83
N TYR A 56 -10.08 -9.67 4.84
CA TYR A 56 -11.53 -9.54 5.04
C TYR A 56 -12.25 -10.89 5.08
N SER A 57 -11.54 -12.02 4.92
CA SER A 57 -12.13 -13.36 4.91
C SER A 57 -12.27 -13.99 6.31
N HIS A 58 -11.52 -13.49 7.28
CA HIS A 58 -11.57 -13.91 8.67
C HIS A 58 -11.81 -12.71 9.57
N ASP A 59 -12.55 -12.90 10.65
CA ASP A 59 -12.76 -11.85 11.63
C ASP A 59 -11.48 -11.67 12.46
N ALA A 60 -10.94 -10.46 12.46
CA ALA A 60 -9.66 -10.10 13.06
C ALA A 60 -9.67 -8.66 13.54
N PRO A 61 -8.79 -8.26 14.47
CA PRO A 61 -8.61 -6.87 14.84
C PRO A 61 -8.30 -5.97 13.63
N LEU A 62 -8.79 -4.74 13.63
CA LEU A 62 -8.53 -3.75 12.58
C LEU A 62 -7.17 -3.04 12.81
N ASP A 63 -6.09 -3.79 12.76
CA ASP A 63 -4.73 -3.26 12.89
C ASP A 63 -4.21 -2.69 11.54
N MET A 64 -3.95 -3.52 10.58
CA MET A 64 -3.46 -3.23 9.21
C MET A 64 -2.09 -2.55 9.13
N ARG A 65 -1.32 -2.46 10.21
CA ARG A 65 0.04 -1.91 10.17
C ARG A 65 1.01 -2.90 9.55
N MET A 66 1.80 -2.48 8.58
CA MET A 66 2.94 -3.24 8.07
C MET A 66 4.09 -3.19 9.09
N ASP A 67 4.36 -2.03 9.66
CA ASP A 67 5.26 -1.82 10.78
C ASP A 67 4.46 -1.66 12.07
N VAL A 68 4.55 -2.64 12.95
CA VAL A 68 3.81 -2.65 14.24
C VAL A 68 4.31 -1.60 15.25
N THR A 69 5.44 -0.95 15.00
CA THR A 69 5.97 0.11 15.86
C THR A 69 5.30 1.45 15.62
N GLN A 70 4.66 1.65 14.45
CA GLN A 70 3.91 2.87 14.18
C GLN A 70 2.60 2.92 14.98
N PRO A 71 2.15 4.11 15.41
CA PRO A 71 0.98 4.22 16.30
C PRO A 71 -0.35 4.00 15.58
N LEU A 72 -0.50 4.46 14.31
CA LEU A 72 -1.79 4.50 13.63
C LEU A 72 -2.24 3.11 13.18
N THR A 73 -3.43 2.70 13.62
CA THR A 73 -4.12 1.47 13.20
C THR A 73 -5.37 1.78 12.39
N ALA A 74 -5.90 0.79 11.67
CA ALA A 74 -7.17 0.93 10.96
C ALA A 74 -8.34 1.20 11.93
N GLU A 75 -8.32 0.61 13.13
CA GLU A 75 -9.28 0.90 14.18
C GLU A 75 -9.28 2.39 14.57
N GLN A 76 -8.08 2.97 14.77
CA GLN A 76 -7.96 4.40 15.11
C GLN A 76 -8.42 5.30 13.96
N VAL A 77 -8.12 4.96 12.71
CA VAL A 77 -8.64 5.68 11.55
C VAL A 77 -10.18 5.71 11.57
N LEU A 78 -10.83 4.57 11.83
CA LEU A 78 -12.29 4.50 11.91
C LEU A 78 -12.86 5.23 13.14
N ALA A 79 -12.14 5.21 14.26
CA ALA A 79 -12.56 5.86 15.51
C ALA A 79 -12.43 7.39 15.45
N ASP A 80 -11.31 7.91 14.93
CA ASP A 80 -10.92 9.30 15.14
C ASP A 80 -11.12 10.20 13.91
N TYR A 81 -11.06 9.64 12.69
CA TYR A 81 -11.16 10.45 11.47
C TYR A 81 -12.53 11.08 11.32
N SER A 82 -12.54 12.32 10.80
CA SER A 82 -13.78 13.01 10.47
C SER A 82 -14.55 12.31 9.33
N PHE A 83 -15.85 12.59 9.22
CA PHE A 83 -16.63 12.16 8.05
C PHE A 83 -15.96 12.53 6.72
N ALA A 84 -15.39 13.74 6.63
CA ALA A 84 -14.76 14.23 5.41
C ALA A 84 -13.50 13.43 5.07
N ASP A 85 -12.67 13.12 6.08
CA ASP A 85 -11.44 12.36 5.90
C ASP A 85 -11.73 10.90 5.52
N LEU A 86 -12.67 10.24 6.21
CA LEU A 86 -13.11 8.90 5.84
C LEU A 86 -13.63 8.85 4.40
N ALA A 87 -14.51 9.79 4.02
CA ALA A 87 -15.04 9.85 2.66
C ALA A 87 -13.93 10.11 1.62
N ARG A 88 -12.92 10.93 1.97
CA ARG A 88 -11.75 11.21 1.14
C ARG A 88 -10.93 9.96 0.90
N ILE A 89 -10.50 9.26 1.97
CA ILE A 89 -9.65 8.07 1.82
C ILE A 89 -10.38 6.96 1.07
N PHE A 90 -11.65 6.69 1.38
CA PHE A 90 -12.41 5.66 0.66
C PHE A 90 -12.60 6.02 -0.82
N ARG A 91 -12.76 7.30 -1.15
CA ARG A 91 -12.87 7.76 -2.53
C ARG A 91 -11.54 7.72 -3.26
N THR A 92 -10.46 8.19 -2.62
CA THR A 92 -9.16 8.39 -3.25
C THR A 92 -8.35 7.09 -3.29
N TYR A 93 -8.30 6.35 -2.19
CA TYR A 93 -7.48 5.15 -2.05
C TYR A 93 -8.24 3.85 -2.32
N GLY A 94 -9.55 3.85 -2.07
CA GLY A 94 -10.41 2.71 -2.37
C GLY A 94 -11.09 2.79 -3.74
N GLU A 95 -11.09 3.97 -4.38
CA GLU A 95 -11.92 4.23 -5.57
C GLU A 95 -13.39 3.83 -5.34
N GLU A 96 -13.87 3.99 -4.07
CA GLU A 96 -15.17 3.52 -3.64
C GLU A 96 -16.27 4.54 -3.98
N ARG A 97 -17.26 4.10 -4.74
CA ARG A 97 -18.37 4.95 -5.19
C ARG A 97 -19.29 5.38 -4.05
N PHE A 98 -19.47 4.50 -3.06
CA PHE A 98 -20.30 4.72 -1.88
C PHE A 98 -19.53 5.30 -0.70
N SER A 99 -18.36 5.89 -0.95
CA SER A 99 -17.45 6.44 0.05
C SER A 99 -18.15 7.32 1.10
N LYS A 100 -19.04 8.23 0.67
CA LYS A 100 -19.79 9.12 1.58
C LYS A 100 -20.82 8.37 2.43
N GLN A 101 -21.51 7.39 1.85
CA GLN A 101 -22.50 6.59 2.56
C GLN A 101 -21.84 5.71 3.62
N ILE A 102 -20.73 5.07 3.27
CA ILE A 102 -19.92 4.24 4.18
C ILE A 102 -19.34 5.10 5.30
N ALA A 103 -18.71 6.23 4.97
CA ALA A 103 -18.16 7.15 5.98
C ALA A 103 -19.23 7.63 6.97
N ARG A 104 -20.44 7.98 6.48
CA ARG A 104 -21.55 8.38 7.34
C ARG A 104 -22.03 7.26 8.26
N ALA A 105 -22.08 6.03 7.75
CA ALA A 105 -22.46 4.86 8.52
C ALA A 105 -21.44 4.55 9.61
N ILE A 106 -20.14 4.66 9.32
CA ILE A 106 -19.06 4.49 10.29
C ILE A 106 -19.17 5.51 11.42
N VAL A 107 -19.30 6.81 11.07
CA VAL A 107 -19.42 7.88 12.08
C VAL A 107 -20.63 7.67 12.98
N ARG A 108 -21.77 7.22 12.45
CA ARG A 108 -22.94 6.91 13.27
C ARG A 108 -22.76 5.65 14.12
N ARG A 109 -22.12 4.62 13.57
CA ARG A 109 -21.94 3.35 14.28
C ARG A 109 -21.02 3.51 15.48
N ARG A 110 -19.88 4.24 15.34
CA ARG A 110 -18.91 4.41 16.42
C ARG A 110 -19.45 5.19 17.64
N GLU A 111 -20.53 5.98 17.47
CA GLU A 111 -21.22 6.64 18.58
C GLU A 111 -22.00 5.64 19.46
N ILE A 112 -22.32 4.47 18.92
CA ILE A 112 -23.09 3.42 19.60
C ILE A 112 -22.14 2.30 20.04
N GLU A 113 -21.33 1.82 19.11
CA GLU A 113 -20.41 0.70 19.29
C GLU A 113 -19.17 0.91 18.41
N PRO A 114 -17.95 0.89 18.98
CA PRO A 114 -16.71 0.99 18.19
C PRO A 114 -16.57 -0.15 17.17
N LEU A 115 -15.97 0.17 16.03
CA LEU A 115 -15.60 -0.81 15.00
C LEU A 115 -14.17 -1.28 15.27
N THR A 116 -14.03 -2.45 15.88
CA THR A 116 -12.74 -3.00 16.31
C THR A 116 -12.29 -4.20 15.49
N THR A 117 -13.24 -4.83 14.75
CA THR A 117 -12.93 -6.02 13.97
C THR A 117 -13.30 -5.90 12.48
N SER A 118 -12.59 -6.66 11.66
CA SER A 118 -12.84 -6.74 10.22
C SER A 118 -14.25 -7.24 9.88
N GLY A 119 -14.78 -8.15 10.69
CA GLY A 119 -16.15 -8.64 10.53
C GLY A 119 -17.22 -7.58 10.78
N GLN A 120 -17.02 -6.70 11.78
CA GLN A 120 -17.93 -5.57 12.03
C GLN A 120 -17.92 -4.59 10.85
N LEU A 121 -16.73 -4.27 10.32
CA LEU A 121 -16.58 -3.39 9.16
C LEU A 121 -17.20 -4.01 7.90
N ASN A 122 -16.98 -5.30 7.65
CA ASN A 122 -17.59 -6.02 6.53
C ASN A 122 -19.12 -5.94 6.57
N ARG A 123 -19.74 -6.22 7.72
CA ARG A 123 -21.21 -6.15 7.89
C ARG A 123 -21.72 -4.73 7.63
N LEU A 124 -21.06 -3.71 8.16
CA LEU A 124 -21.44 -2.32 7.92
C LEU A 124 -21.41 -1.96 6.43
N VAL A 125 -20.35 -2.36 5.71
CA VAL A 125 -20.23 -2.09 4.28
C VAL A 125 -21.32 -2.85 3.50
N ASP A 126 -21.59 -4.08 3.87
CA ASP A 126 -22.67 -4.88 3.28
C ASP A 126 -24.05 -4.24 3.47
N GLU A 127 -24.33 -3.65 4.63
CA GLU A 127 -25.59 -2.96 4.90
C GLU A 127 -25.73 -1.68 4.03
N VAL A 128 -24.63 -1.01 3.74
CA VAL A 128 -24.60 0.30 3.05
C VAL A 128 -24.59 0.16 1.53
N VAL A 129 -23.82 -0.81 0.99
CA VAL A 129 -23.65 -0.95 -0.47
C VAL A 129 -24.82 -1.74 -1.05
N PRO A 130 -25.63 -1.14 -1.95
CA PRO A 130 -26.77 -1.82 -2.55
C PRO A 130 -26.35 -3.07 -3.33
N GLN A 131 -27.09 -4.15 -3.21
CA GLN A 131 -26.77 -5.44 -3.81
C GLN A 131 -26.53 -5.38 -5.33
N ALA A 132 -27.29 -4.53 -6.02
CA ALA A 132 -27.14 -4.29 -7.47
C ALA A 132 -25.83 -3.63 -7.88
N HIS A 133 -25.07 -3.06 -6.93
CA HIS A 133 -23.81 -2.34 -7.18
C HIS A 133 -22.60 -3.02 -6.54
N ARG A 134 -22.79 -4.20 -5.96
CA ARG A 134 -21.69 -4.96 -5.37
C ARG A 134 -20.79 -5.52 -6.47
N PRO A 135 -19.46 -5.36 -6.35
CA PRO A 135 -18.52 -6.00 -7.26
C PRO A 135 -18.59 -7.54 -7.12
N ALA A 136 -18.08 -8.25 -8.11
CA ALA A 136 -17.81 -9.66 -7.94
C ALA A 136 -16.79 -9.84 -6.81
N GLY A 137 -17.18 -10.52 -5.73
CA GLY A 137 -16.37 -10.70 -4.52
C GLY A 137 -16.84 -9.84 -3.34
N ASN A 138 -15.95 -9.63 -2.37
CA ASN A 138 -16.29 -8.91 -1.14
C ASN A 138 -16.43 -7.39 -1.41
N PRO A 139 -17.60 -6.77 -1.13
CA PRO A 139 -17.82 -5.34 -1.37
C PRO A 139 -16.93 -4.44 -0.49
N ALA A 140 -16.45 -4.92 0.66
CA ALA A 140 -15.55 -4.17 1.52
C ALA A 140 -14.09 -4.13 1.03
N LYS A 141 -13.70 -4.91 0.01
CA LYS A 141 -12.33 -4.96 -0.50
C LYS A 141 -11.72 -3.57 -0.72
N ARG A 142 -12.48 -2.65 -1.30
CA ARG A 142 -12.05 -1.26 -1.57
C ARG A 142 -11.85 -0.44 -0.30
N VAL A 143 -12.70 -0.67 0.70
CA VAL A 143 -12.60 -0.01 2.01
C VAL A 143 -11.36 -0.50 2.75
N PHE A 144 -11.09 -1.81 2.74
CA PHE A 144 -9.89 -2.41 3.31
C PHE A 144 -8.62 -1.90 2.63
N GLN A 145 -8.61 -1.84 1.30
CA GLN A 145 -7.50 -1.24 0.54
C GLN A 145 -7.25 0.22 0.96
N ALA A 146 -8.30 1.02 1.08
CA ALA A 146 -8.18 2.43 1.48
C ALA A 146 -7.60 2.59 2.87
N LEU A 147 -8.05 1.79 3.83
CA LEU A 147 -7.53 1.79 5.20
C LEU A 147 -6.05 1.36 5.24
N ARG A 148 -5.70 0.30 4.51
CA ARG A 148 -4.33 -0.19 4.42
C ARG A 148 -3.39 0.89 3.87
N ILE A 149 -3.75 1.52 2.76
CA ILE A 149 -2.97 2.59 2.14
C ILE A 149 -2.80 3.77 3.11
N GLU A 150 -3.87 4.20 3.79
CA GLU A 150 -3.82 5.31 4.74
C GLU A 150 -2.95 4.97 5.95
N VAL A 151 -3.16 3.82 6.58
CA VAL A 151 -2.40 3.38 7.77
C VAL A 151 -0.90 3.30 7.49
N ASN A 152 -0.51 2.81 6.32
CA ASN A 152 0.90 2.55 6.01
C ASN A 152 1.56 3.67 5.18
N GLY A 153 0.80 4.66 4.73
CA GLY A 153 1.32 5.74 3.87
C GLY A 153 1.88 5.24 2.53
N GLU A 154 1.34 4.15 2.00
CA GLU A 154 1.93 3.38 0.90
C GLU A 154 2.23 4.21 -0.34
N LEU A 155 1.29 5.07 -0.76
CA LEU A 155 1.44 5.87 -1.98
C LEU A 155 2.43 7.02 -1.82
N ASP A 156 2.46 7.66 -0.65
CA ASP A 156 3.41 8.74 -0.36
C ASP A 156 4.84 8.19 -0.25
N LYS A 157 5.00 7.05 0.41
CA LYS A 157 6.27 6.32 0.46
C LYS A 157 6.75 5.94 -0.94
N LEU A 158 5.88 5.36 -1.77
CA LEU A 158 6.20 5.01 -3.15
C LEU A 158 6.63 6.26 -3.95
N ALA A 159 5.85 7.34 -3.89
CA ALA A 159 6.17 8.57 -4.59
C ALA A 159 7.50 9.19 -4.14
N GLY A 160 7.84 9.09 -2.85
CA GLY A 160 9.11 9.57 -2.28
C GLY A 160 10.31 8.68 -2.62
N THR A 161 10.11 7.38 -2.78
CA THR A 161 11.18 6.42 -3.06
C THR A 161 11.61 6.40 -4.54
N LEU A 162 10.68 6.58 -5.46
CA LEU A 162 10.99 6.55 -6.91
C LEU A 162 12.09 7.53 -7.33
N PRO A 163 12.11 8.81 -6.87
CA PRO A 163 13.22 9.71 -7.13
C PRO A 163 14.54 9.26 -6.50
N GLN A 164 14.51 8.68 -5.29
CA GLN A 164 15.71 8.15 -4.64
C GLN A 164 16.32 7.03 -5.48
N ILE A 165 15.51 6.11 -5.96
CA ILE A 165 15.95 5.03 -6.85
C ILE A 165 16.59 5.60 -8.13
N ALA A 166 15.93 6.57 -8.77
CA ALA A 166 16.45 7.16 -10.01
C ALA A 166 17.83 7.80 -9.80
N ASN A 167 18.05 8.44 -8.66
CA ASN A 167 19.33 9.06 -8.32
C ASN A 167 20.47 8.07 -8.04
N HIS A 168 20.12 6.82 -7.63
CA HIS A 168 21.11 5.78 -7.33
C HIS A 168 21.24 4.74 -8.48
N LEU A 169 20.45 4.85 -9.55
CA LEU A 169 20.64 3.98 -10.71
C LEU A 169 21.87 4.41 -11.51
N ALA A 170 22.74 3.45 -11.79
CA ALA A 170 23.83 3.64 -12.74
C ALA A 170 23.29 3.92 -14.15
N VAL A 171 24.07 4.60 -14.98
CA VAL A 171 23.73 4.83 -16.39
C VAL A 171 23.47 3.48 -17.09
N GLY A 172 22.32 3.35 -17.72
CA GLY A 172 21.86 2.09 -18.31
C GLY A 172 21.24 1.09 -17.32
N GLY A 173 21.12 1.46 -16.04
CA GLY A 173 20.43 0.67 -15.02
C GLY A 173 18.95 0.45 -15.33
N ARG A 174 18.31 -0.46 -14.60
CA ARG A 174 16.90 -0.84 -14.78
C ARG A 174 16.12 -0.71 -13.48
N LEU A 175 14.96 -0.07 -13.54
CA LEU A 175 13.94 -0.12 -12.50
C LEU A 175 12.76 -0.97 -13.00
N VAL A 176 12.40 -2.00 -12.25
CA VAL A 176 11.22 -2.82 -12.48
C VAL A 176 10.32 -2.69 -11.26
N VAL A 177 9.06 -2.37 -11.47
CA VAL A 177 8.07 -2.24 -10.40
C VAL A 177 6.88 -3.14 -10.73
N GLU A 178 6.57 -4.06 -9.83
CA GLU A 178 5.35 -4.86 -9.86
C GLU A 178 4.30 -4.19 -8.98
N SER A 179 3.15 -3.86 -9.56
CA SER A 179 2.05 -3.16 -8.89
C SER A 179 0.77 -4.00 -8.95
N TYR A 180 -0.01 -3.98 -7.87
CA TYR A 180 -1.20 -4.83 -7.71
C TYR A 180 -2.51 -4.06 -7.77
N HIS A 181 -2.46 -2.72 -7.81
CA HIS A 181 -3.64 -1.88 -8.00
C HIS A 181 -3.35 -0.60 -8.79
N SER A 182 -4.43 -0.01 -9.34
CA SER A 182 -4.42 1.16 -10.24
C SER A 182 -3.65 2.38 -9.70
N LEU A 183 -3.66 2.61 -8.40
CA LEU A 183 -3.02 3.79 -7.80
C LEU A 183 -1.50 3.66 -7.76
N GLU A 184 -0.97 2.47 -7.45
CA GLU A 184 0.47 2.18 -7.56
C GLU A 184 0.93 2.36 -9.01
N ASP A 185 0.26 1.70 -9.95
CA ASP A 185 0.55 1.82 -11.39
C ASP A 185 0.53 3.27 -11.86
N LYS A 186 -0.48 4.05 -11.44
CA LYS A 186 -0.58 5.46 -11.76
C LYS A 186 0.58 6.28 -11.19
N THR A 187 0.98 6.03 -9.95
CA THR A 187 2.10 6.71 -9.30
C THR A 187 3.41 6.46 -10.04
N VAL A 188 3.70 5.20 -10.36
CA VAL A 188 4.88 4.80 -11.11
C VAL A 188 4.88 5.41 -12.51
N LYS A 189 3.78 5.30 -13.26
CA LYS A 189 3.66 5.87 -14.62
C LYS A 189 3.78 7.40 -14.61
N THR A 190 3.23 8.07 -13.59
CA THR A 190 3.35 9.52 -13.46
C THR A 190 4.81 9.92 -13.27
N PHE A 191 5.53 9.25 -12.39
CA PHE A 191 6.97 9.48 -12.18
C PHE A 191 7.78 9.23 -13.46
N MET A 192 7.57 8.09 -14.12
CA MET A 192 8.28 7.75 -15.37
C MET A 192 8.03 8.77 -16.48
N ASN A 193 6.78 9.23 -16.63
CA ASN A 193 6.41 10.23 -17.63
C ASN A 193 7.01 11.62 -17.34
N GLN A 194 7.22 11.96 -16.08
CA GLN A 194 7.92 13.21 -15.72
C GLN A 194 9.39 13.15 -16.12
N GLY A 195 10.07 12.03 -15.91
CA GLY A 195 11.44 11.80 -16.34
C GLY A 195 11.61 11.89 -17.85
N LEU A 196 10.62 11.45 -18.63
CA LEU A 196 10.64 11.54 -20.10
C LEU A 196 10.51 12.98 -20.65
N LYS A 197 9.97 13.90 -19.83
CA LYS A 197 9.78 15.32 -20.21
C LYS A 197 10.92 16.24 -19.79
N ALA A 198 11.73 15.80 -18.83
CA ALA A 198 12.95 16.48 -18.49
C ALA A 198 14.03 16.08 -19.52
N ASP A 199 14.91 17.04 -19.90
CA ASP A 199 16.09 16.78 -20.76
C ASP A 199 17.14 15.85 -20.08
N VAL A 200 16.66 14.81 -19.41
CA VAL A 200 17.46 13.75 -18.77
C VAL A 200 17.44 12.53 -19.68
N PRO A 201 18.51 11.73 -19.80
CA PRO A 201 18.56 10.54 -20.63
C PRO A 201 17.32 9.67 -20.39
N ALA A 202 16.56 9.45 -21.45
CA ALA A 202 15.22 8.86 -21.40
C ALA A 202 15.19 7.54 -20.61
N LEU A 203 14.42 7.52 -19.54
CA LEU A 203 13.92 6.28 -18.94
C LEU A 203 12.96 5.64 -19.95
N SER A 204 13.36 4.60 -20.65
CA SER A 204 12.46 3.90 -21.56
C SER A 204 11.54 2.99 -20.76
N LEU A 205 10.25 3.25 -20.83
CA LEU A 205 9.20 2.38 -20.30
C LEU A 205 9.03 1.16 -21.23
N LEU A 206 9.40 -0.02 -20.72
CA LEU A 206 8.90 -1.29 -21.24
C LEU A 206 7.70 -1.70 -20.37
N HIS A 207 6.50 -1.59 -20.93
CA HIS A 207 5.30 -2.14 -20.31
C HIS A 207 5.21 -3.63 -20.71
N ILE A 208 5.33 -4.51 -19.72
CA ILE A 208 5.04 -5.94 -19.87
C ILE A 208 3.67 -6.15 -19.23
N SER A 209 2.66 -6.37 -20.06
CA SER A 209 1.29 -6.73 -19.65
C SER A 209 1.19 -8.24 -19.47
#